data_aee9cd111e9622ce17ba2b6cf7978257
#
_entry.id   aee9cd111e9622ce17ba2b6cf7978257
#
_cell.length_a   1.000
_cell.length_b   1.000
_cell.length_c   1.000
_cell.angle_alpha   90.00
_cell.angle_beta   90.00
_cell.angle_gamma   90.00
#
_symmetry.space_group_name_H-M   'P 1'
#
loop_
_entity.id
_entity.type
_entity.pdbx_description
1 polymer ?
#
loop_
_entity_poly.entity_id
_entity_poly.type
_entity_poly.pdbx_seq_one_letter_code
_entity_poly.pdbx_strand_id
1 'polypeptide(L)'
;MKVLKTALLFLMFVSFSFSCKEGVKEVRVLKLAHGLPPSHSVHLGLLYMNERLKELSGGKMSMDIYSSAQLGSENQCIELLQIGSLDITKVSSAALEGFADPFK
;
A
#
# COMPACT_ATOMS: atom_id res chain seq x y z
N MET A 1 19.70 -38.12 -41.57
CA MET A 1 20.51 -37.30 -40.65
C MET A 1 20.11 -35.85 -40.63
N LYS A 2 19.80 -35.19 -41.74
CA LYS A 2 19.34 -33.76 -41.76
C LYS A 2 17.97 -33.59 -41.11
N VAL A 3 17.02 -34.51 -41.33
CA VAL A 3 15.65 -34.47 -40.74
C VAL A 3 15.69 -34.67 -39.24
N LEU A 4 16.58 -35.48 -38.71
CA LEU A 4 16.70 -35.72 -37.26
C LEU A 4 17.27 -34.49 -36.54
N LYS A 5 18.22 -33.76 -37.16
CA LYS A 5 18.78 -32.52 -36.63
C LYS A 5 17.76 -31.38 -36.61
N THR A 6 16.93 -31.26 -37.66
CA THR A 6 15.85 -30.29 -37.71
C THR A 6 14.74 -30.59 -36.73
N ALA A 7 14.36 -31.87 -36.53
CA ALA A 7 13.37 -32.27 -35.54
C ALA A 7 13.88 -31.98 -34.10
N LEU A 8 15.17 -32.22 -33.83
CA LEU A 8 15.76 -31.94 -32.52
C LEU A 8 15.82 -30.43 -32.22
N LEU A 9 16.10 -29.61 -33.25
CA LEU A 9 16.07 -28.14 -33.13
C LEU A 9 14.65 -27.61 -32.87
N PHE A 10 13.65 -28.23 -33.51
CA PHE A 10 12.25 -27.83 -33.31
C PHE A 10 11.72 -28.23 -31.94
N LEU A 11 12.15 -29.37 -31.40
CA LEU A 11 11.81 -29.83 -30.06
C LEU A 11 12.41 -28.93 -28.98
N MET A 12 13.62 -28.38 -29.22
CA MET A 12 14.28 -27.47 -28.29
C MET A 12 13.63 -26.07 -28.26
N PHE A 13 12.96 -25.68 -29.35
CA PHE A 13 12.29 -24.37 -29.45
C PHE A 13 10.90 -24.37 -28.75
N VAL A 14 10.23 -25.53 -28.66
CA VAL A 14 8.92 -25.68 -28.04
C VAL A 14 9.02 -25.66 -26.50
N SER A 15 10.18 -25.99 -25.93
CA SER A 15 10.40 -26.02 -24.47
C SER A 15 10.53 -24.63 -23.84
N PHE A 16 10.64 -23.57 -24.63
CA PHE A 16 10.86 -22.20 -24.11
C PHE A 16 9.57 -21.40 -23.88
N SER A 17 8.40 -21.97 -24.21
CA SER A 17 7.13 -21.23 -24.21
C SER A 17 6.27 -21.39 -22.94
N PHE A 18 6.73 -22.12 -21.92
CA PHE A 18 5.96 -22.32 -20.68
C PHE A 18 6.60 -21.63 -19.46
N SER A 19 6.99 -20.37 -19.61
CA SER A 19 7.25 -19.52 -18.45
C SER A 19 6.07 -18.59 -18.24
N CYS A 20 4.92 -19.13 -17.88
CA CYS A 20 3.88 -18.36 -17.17
C CYS A 20 4.46 -18.06 -15.78
N LYS A 21 5.08 -16.88 -15.61
CA LYS A 21 5.21 -16.26 -14.30
C LYS A 21 3.79 -16.02 -13.81
N GLU A 22 3.32 -16.81 -12.85
CA GLU A 22 2.25 -16.39 -11.97
C GLU A 22 2.73 -15.08 -11.36
N GLY A 23 2.10 -13.97 -11.74
CA GLY A 23 2.43 -12.66 -11.22
C GLY A 23 2.26 -12.71 -9.71
N VAL A 24 3.35 -12.54 -8.98
CA VAL A 24 3.30 -12.26 -7.54
C VAL A 24 2.30 -11.13 -7.39
N LYS A 25 1.16 -11.37 -6.71
CA LYS A 25 0.19 -10.32 -6.40
C LYS A 25 0.92 -9.30 -5.54
N GLU A 26 1.39 -8.23 -6.15
CA GLU A 26 2.03 -7.14 -5.43
C GLU A 26 0.98 -6.48 -4.56
N VAL A 27 1.09 -6.67 -3.25
CA VAL A 27 0.22 -6.04 -2.26
C VAL A 27 0.76 -4.65 -1.99
N ARG A 28 -0.05 -3.62 -2.28
CA ARG A 28 0.27 -2.24 -1.91
C ARG A 28 -0.14 -2.00 -0.46
N VAL A 29 0.83 -1.75 0.41
CA VAL A 29 0.62 -1.39 1.81
C VAL A 29 0.68 0.12 1.96
N LEU A 30 -0.43 0.74 2.40
CA LEU A 30 -0.50 2.17 2.69
C LEU A 30 -0.15 2.41 4.16
N LYS A 31 0.70 3.38 4.44
CA LYS A 31 1.04 3.79 5.80
C LYS A 31 0.07 4.87 6.26
N LEU A 32 -0.63 4.62 7.37
CA LEU A 32 -1.55 5.55 7.98
C LEU A 32 -1.13 5.87 9.41
N ALA A 33 -1.07 7.15 9.80
CA ALA A 33 -0.72 7.57 11.14
C ALA A 33 -1.78 8.46 11.79
N HIS A 34 -1.93 8.35 13.11
CA HIS A 34 -2.77 9.25 13.93
C HIS A 34 -2.30 9.29 15.39
N GLY A 35 -2.71 10.35 16.11
CA GLY A 35 -2.30 10.58 17.49
C GLY A 35 -3.15 9.90 18.56
N LEU A 36 -4.26 9.23 18.19
CA LEU A 36 -5.22 8.68 19.14
C LEU A 36 -4.82 7.29 19.64
N PRO A 37 -5.23 6.90 20.88
CA PRO A 37 -4.93 5.58 21.41
C PRO A 37 -5.72 4.46 20.67
N PRO A 38 -5.25 3.20 20.72
CA PRO A 38 -5.91 2.07 20.05
C PRO A 38 -7.35 1.79 20.53
N SER A 39 -7.71 2.20 21.74
CA SER A 39 -9.07 2.07 22.28
C SER A 39 -10.06 3.12 21.76
N HIS A 40 -9.57 4.15 21.05
CA HIS A 40 -10.41 5.22 20.55
C HIS A 40 -11.26 4.76 19.37
N SER A 41 -12.54 5.22 19.30
CA SER A 41 -13.49 4.83 18.25
C SER A 41 -12.99 5.12 16.82
N VAL A 42 -12.24 6.19 16.64
CA VAL A 42 -11.61 6.52 15.35
C VAL A 42 -10.61 5.42 14.94
N HIS A 43 -9.77 4.94 15.86
CA HIS A 43 -8.84 3.85 15.55
C HIS A 43 -9.58 2.57 15.14
N LEU A 44 -10.64 2.23 15.86
CA LEU A 44 -11.48 1.06 15.52
C LEU A 44 -12.13 1.22 14.13
N GLY A 45 -12.57 2.44 13.80
CA GLY A 45 -13.08 2.76 12.46
C GLY A 45 -12.02 2.59 11.37
N LEU A 46 -10.78 2.99 11.64
CA LEU A 46 -9.65 2.82 10.71
C LEU A 46 -9.28 1.34 10.51
N LEU A 47 -9.36 0.52 11.57
CA LEU A 47 -9.18 -0.93 11.44
C LEU A 47 -10.27 -1.53 10.55
N TYR A 48 -11.54 -1.15 10.74
CA TYR A 48 -12.64 -1.58 9.88
C TYR A 48 -12.43 -1.13 8.43
N MET A 49 -11.99 0.10 8.21
CA MET A 49 -11.65 0.61 6.87
C MET A 49 -10.56 -0.24 6.21
N ASN A 50 -9.54 -0.67 6.95
CA ASN A 50 -8.48 -1.54 6.44
C ASN A 50 -9.04 -2.91 5.99
N GLU A 51 -9.92 -3.52 6.78
CA GLU A 51 -10.55 -4.79 6.39
C GLU A 51 -11.40 -4.63 5.13
N ARG A 52 -12.17 -3.55 5.03
CA ARG A 52 -12.95 -3.23 3.82
C ARG A 52 -12.06 -2.97 2.61
N LEU A 53 -10.93 -2.30 2.79
CA LEU A 53 -9.95 -2.07 1.72
C LEU A 53 -9.39 -3.39 1.19
N LYS A 54 -9.01 -4.31 2.08
CA LYS A 54 -8.54 -5.66 1.71
C LYS A 54 -9.60 -6.42 0.90
N GLU A 55 -10.84 -6.44 1.37
CA GLU A 55 -11.95 -7.11 0.68
C GLU A 55 -12.21 -6.50 -0.70
N LEU A 56 -12.39 -5.18 -0.79
CA LEU A 56 -12.74 -4.48 -2.03
C LEU A 56 -11.62 -4.52 -3.07
N SER A 57 -10.36 -4.58 -2.63
CA SER A 57 -9.20 -4.68 -3.51
C SER A 57 -8.85 -6.12 -3.91
N GLY A 58 -9.61 -7.11 -3.43
CA GLY A 58 -9.27 -8.53 -3.64
C GLY A 58 -7.93 -8.92 -3.02
N GLY A 59 -7.57 -8.33 -1.86
CA GLY A 59 -6.32 -8.55 -1.16
C GLY A 59 -5.11 -7.83 -1.77
N LYS A 60 -5.32 -6.91 -2.72
CA LYS A 60 -4.22 -6.17 -3.38
C LYS A 60 -3.78 -4.92 -2.62
N MET A 61 -4.59 -4.44 -1.68
CA MET A 61 -4.28 -3.27 -0.85
C MET A 61 -4.55 -3.54 0.62
N SER A 62 -3.73 -2.97 1.49
CA SER A 62 -3.89 -2.97 2.94
C SER A 62 -3.31 -1.71 3.55
N MET A 63 -3.55 -1.48 4.84
CA MET A 63 -2.97 -0.36 5.57
C MET A 63 -2.20 -0.84 6.79
N ASP A 64 -1.03 -0.25 7.01
CA ASP A 64 -0.33 -0.28 8.29
C ASP A 64 -0.73 0.96 9.09
N ILE A 65 -1.37 0.76 10.25
CA ILE A 65 -1.94 1.85 11.04
C ILE A 65 -1.07 2.09 12.28
N TYR A 66 -0.45 3.27 12.33
CA TYR A 66 0.40 3.75 13.41
C TYR A 66 -0.43 4.67 14.31
N SER A 67 -0.82 4.17 15.49
CA SER A 67 -1.61 4.88 16.50
C SER A 67 -0.72 5.61 17.52
N SER A 68 -1.35 6.33 18.47
CA SER A 68 -0.68 6.91 19.65
C SER A 68 0.54 7.79 19.31
N ALA A 69 0.48 8.53 18.21
CA ALA A 69 1.55 9.41 17.75
C ALA A 69 2.91 8.71 17.55
N GLN A 70 2.92 7.41 17.17
CA GLN A 70 4.16 6.65 16.93
C GLN A 70 5.05 7.29 15.86
N LEU A 71 4.47 7.97 14.87
CA LEU A 71 5.21 8.67 13.82
C LEU A 71 5.34 10.18 14.07
N GLY A 72 4.97 10.65 15.25
CA GLY A 72 5.08 12.04 15.66
C GLY A 72 3.73 12.75 15.82
N SER A 73 3.77 14.06 16.01
CA SER A 73 2.61 14.94 16.13
C SER A 73 1.83 15.04 14.82
N GLU A 74 0.63 15.63 14.86
CA GLU A 74 -0.18 15.88 13.66
C GLU A 74 0.58 16.68 12.61
N ASN A 75 1.32 17.73 13.00
CA ASN A 75 2.12 18.53 12.08
C ASN A 75 3.26 17.72 11.45
N GLN A 76 3.96 16.90 12.24
CA GLN A 76 5.00 16.01 11.71
C GLN A 76 4.43 14.97 10.75
N CYS A 77 3.23 14.44 11.01
CA CYS A 77 2.57 13.53 10.09
C CYS A 77 2.19 14.22 8.76
N ILE A 78 1.77 15.50 8.78
CA ILE A 78 1.52 16.28 7.56
C ILE A 78 2.83 16.49 6.77
N GLU A 79 3.94 16.79 7.45
CA GLU A 79 5.26 16.89 6.81
C GLU A 79 5.68 15.56 6.16
N LEU A 80 5.45 14.42 6.85
CA LEU A 80 5.72 13.09 6.28
C LEU A 80 4.88 12.78 5.04
N LEU A 81 3.62 13.27 4.97
CA LEU A 81 2.81 13.21 3.76
C LEU A 81 3.42 14.02 2.62
N GLN A 82 3.87 15.25 2.90
CA GLN A 82 4.43 16.13 1.87
C GLN A 82 5.69 15.54 1.22
N ILE A 83 6.52 14.84 1.97
CA ILE A 83 7.73 14.18 1.46
C ILE A 83 7.48 12.75 0.95
N GLY A 84 6.23 12.25 1.00
CA GLY A 84 5.88 10.93 0.50
C GLY A 84 6.28 9.75 1.39
N SER A 85 6.65 9.98 2.64
CA SER A 85 7.01 8.94 3.62
C SER A 85 5.81 8.33 4.33
N LEU A 86 4.66 8.99 4.25
CA LEU A 86 3.36 8.57 4.78
C LEU A 86 2.31 8.71 3.68
N ASP A 87 1.34 7.81 3.62
CA ASP A 87 0.29 7.85 2.58
C ASP A 87 -1.00 8.51 3.09
N ILE A 88 -1.35 8.33 4.36
CA ILE A 88 -2.58 8.82 4.97
C ILE A 88 -2.30 9.30 6.39
N THR A 89 -2.92 10.40 6.79
CA THR A 89 -2.97 10.79 8.20
C THR A 89 -4.35 11.29 8.59
N LYS A 90 -4.75 11.04 9.84
CA LYS A 90 -5.90 11.66 10.48
C LYS A 90 -5.39 12.78 11.39
N VAL A 91 -5.77 13.99 11.08
CA VAL A 91 -5.41 15.19 11.83
C VAL A 91 -6.62 16.07 12.15
N SER A 92 -6.47 16.99 13.08
CA SER A 92 -7.46 18.05 13.34
C SER A 92 -7.42 19.12 12.24
N SER A 93 -8.51 19.85 12.06
CA SER A 93 -8.53 21.01 11.15
C SER A 93 -7.54 22.08 11.57
N ALA A 94 -7.35 22.28 12.88
CA ALA A 94 -6.37 23.24 13.42
C ALA A 94 -4.93 22.92 12.99
N ALA A 95 -4.55 21.65 12.88
CA ALA A 95 -3.23 21.27 12.37
C ALA A 95 -3.04 21.65 10.89
N LEU A 96 -4.11 21.67 10.10
CA LEU A 96 -4.08 22.03 8.68
C LEU A 96 -3.92 23.54 8.45
N GLU A 97 -4.30 24.38 9.39
CA GLU A 97 -4.21 25.85 9.27
C GLU A 97 -2.78 26.34 9.04
N GLY A 98 -1.78 25.59 9.52
CA GLY A 98 -0.36 25.87 9.28
C GLY A 98 0.14 25.53 7.88
N PHE A 99 -0.61 24.72 7.13
CA PHE A 99 -0.18 24.16 5.83
C PHE A 99 -1.02 24.64 4.64
N ALA A 100 -2.22 25.15 4.87
CA ALA A 100 -3.12 25.59 3.80
C ALA A 100 -3.90 26.85 4.20
N ASP A 101 -3.72 27.93 3.44
CA ASP A 101 -4.40 29.21 3.66
C ASP A 101 -5.94 29.17 3.71
N PRO A 102 -6.65 28.29 2.95
CA PRO A 102 -8.11 28.18 3.02
C PRO A 102 -8.66 27.76 4.40
N PHE A 103 -7.81 27.29 5.31
CA PHE A 103 -8.19 26.85 6.65
C PHE A 103 -7.91 27.91 7.73
N LYS A 104 -7.45 29.12 7.36
CA LYS A 104 -7.22 30.26 8.28
C LYS A 104 -8.42 31.18 8.35
#